data_967a028da19b1c0663d12e1588c4327a
#
_entry.id   967a028da19b1c0663d12e1588c4327a
#
_cell.length_a   1.000
_cell.length_b   1.000
_cell.length_c   1.000
_cell.angle_alpha   90.00
_cell.angle_beta   90.00
_cell.angle_gamma   90.00
#
_symmetry.space_group_name_H-M   'P 1'
#
loop_
_entity.id
_entity.type
_entity.pdbx_description
1 polymer ?
#
loop_
_entity_poly.entity_id
_entity_poly.type
_entity_poly.pdbx_seq_one_letter_code
_entity_poly.pdbx_strand_id
1 'polypeptide(L)'
;MNTNSTDLKKNIGFFAALSLVMGSVIGSGVFFKVSNVTEVTGSTSMAMLVWFLGGLMTICAGLTGAELAAAIPETGGLTKYIEYTYGDFWGFLSGWAQAFIYFPANIAALAIVFGTQLINLFHLSPAWIIPIAFLSAVSILAFNCMGSKVGGILQSVTLVIKLIPIAVIVVFGWFNSSNVDFSLFPIENGTHSGFFTALGSGLLATMFAYDGWIHVGNIAGELKNPRKDLPGAIAIGIGCIMLVYLLINAAFLMTLPISHIAGNLNAASDASNLLFGPIGGKLVTIGILISVYGTMNGYTMTGMRIPYAMAQNNRLPFKRLFSSLTPTKAPWFGGMIQVIIATVMILLGAFDTITNMLIFVIWSFYCMAFIAVFLLRRREPELPRPYKVPLYPFIPGIALIAGIFVLVNTLITQPIPAFIGIAITLAGTPIYLYTKKTT
;
A
#
# COMPACT_ATOMS: atom_id res chain seq x y z
N MET A 1 -7.95 -41.47 1.46
CA MET A 1 -7.33 -40.24 0.97
C MET A 1 -8.40 -39.44 0.25
N ASN A 2 -9.15 -38.60 0.95
CA ASN A 2 -10.12 -37.66 0.36
C ASN A 2 -9.44 -36.32 0.28
N THR A 3 -8.84 -36.04 -0.88
CA THR A 3 -8.34 -34.71 -1.24
C THR A 3 -9.53 -33.85 -1.66
N ASN A 4 -10.34 -33.39 -0.73
CA ASN A 4 -11.15 -32.21 -0.94
C ASN A 4 -10.19 -31.03 -1.00
N SER A 5 -9.68 -30.71 -2.18
CA SER A 5 -8.75 -29.62 -2.42
C SER A 5 -9.46 -28.28 -2.21
N THR A 6 -9.52 -27.83 -0.94
CA THR A 6 -9.80 -26.45 -0.55
C THR A 6 -8.59 -25.54 -0.84
N ASP A 7 -7.56 -26.04 -1.53
CA ASP A 7 -6.32 -25.33 -1.75
C ASP A 7 -6.42 -24.35 -2.93
N LEU A 8 -5.81 -23.18 -2.74
CA LEU A 8 -5.63 -22.16 -3.75
C LEU A 8 -4.75 -22.68 -4.92
N LYS A 9 -5.05 -22.28 -6.17
CA LYS A 9 -4.26 -22.73 -7.34
C LYS A 9 -2.92 -22.03 -7.41
N LYS A 10 -1.81 -22.77 -7.54
CA LYS A 10 -0.45 -22.24 -7.76
C LYS A 10 -0.23 -21.78 -9.20
N ASN A 11 -0.77 -20.62 -9.55
CA ASN A 11 -0.77 -20.08 -10.91
C ASN A 11 0.13 -18.84 -11.09
N ILE A 12 0.63 -18.24 -10.00
CA ILE A 12 1.32 -16.95 -10.00
C ILE A 12 2.83 -17.18 -10.09
N GLY A 13 3.46 -16.60 -11.11
CA GLY A 13 4.93 -16.60 -11.28
C GLY A 13 5.57 -15.32 -10.76
N PHE A 14 6.92 -15.26 -10.81
CA PHE A 14 7.73 -14.14 -10.32
C PHE A 14 7.29 -12.78 -10.88
N PHE A 15 7.09 -12.67 -12.20
CA PHE A 15 6.71 -11.39 -12.83
C PHE A 15 5.36 -10.88 -12.31
N ALA A 16 4.39 -11.76 -12.10
CA ALA A 16 3.10 -11.37 -11.53
C ALA A 16 3.22 -10.96 -10.05
N ALA A 17 4.10 -11.63 -9.27
CA ALA A 17 4.41 -11.23 -7.90
C ALA A 17 5.10 -9.85 -7.85
N LEU A 18 6.09 -9.61 -8.72
CA LEU A 18 6.75 -8.31 -8.88
C LEU A 18 5.75 -7.22 -9.29
N SER A 19 4.88 -7.54 -10.26
CA SER A 19 3.81 -6.64 -10.70
C SER A 19 2.81 -6.33 -9.57
N LEU A 20 2.58 -7.28 -8.67
CA LEU A 20 1.72 -7.06 -7.52
C LEU A 20 2.39 -6.11 -6.51
N VAL A 21 3.68 -6.30 -6.19
CA VAL A 21 4.43 -5.38 -5.32
C VAL A 21 4.44 -3.97 -5.91
N MET A 22 4.97 -3.82 -7.12
CA MET A 22 5.07 -2.51 -7.78
C MET A 22 3.68 -1.91 -8.05
N GLY A 23 2.74 -2.73 -8.49
CA GLY A 23 1.41 -2.30 -8.84
C GLY A 23 0.54 -1.91 -7.65
N SER A 24 0.76 -2.50 -6.48
CA SER A 24 0.07 -2.11 -5.24
C SER A 24 0.64 -0.83 -4.65
N VAL A 25 1.92 -0.59 -4.79
CA VAL A 25 2.60 0.60 -4.27
C VAL A 25 2.46 1.79 -5.24
N ILE A 26 2.81 1.61 -6.54
CA ILE A 26 2.66 2.69 -7.53
C ILE A 26 1.17 2.88 -7.85
N GLY A 27 0.52 3.75 -7.09
CA GLY A 27 -0.91 4.01 -7.18
C GLY A 27 -1.23 5.50 -7.19
N SER A 28 -2.20 5.89 -6.38
CA SER A 28 -2.54 7.30 -6.18
C SER A 28 -1.43 8.08 -5.47
N GLY A 29 -0.67 7.42 -4.59
CA GLY A 29 0.32 8.07 -3.75
C GLY A 29 1.34 8.92 -4.51
N VAL A 30 1.89 8.41 -5.61
CA VAL A 30 2.90 9.11 -6.42
C VAL A 30 2.37 10.38 -7.08
N PHE A 31 1.08 10.42 -7.42
CA PHE A 31 0.47 11.57 -8.10
C PHE A 31 -0.15 12.58 -7.14
N PHE A 32 -0.61 12.15 -5.96
CA PHE A 32 -1.36 12.98 -5.03
C PHE A 32 -0.56 13.40 -3.79
N LYS A 33 0.33 12.53 -3.29
CA LYS A 33 1.11 12.87 -2.09
C LYS A 33 2.22 13.88 -2.36
N VAL A 34 2.61 14.14 -3.60
CA VAL A 34 3.49 15.27 -3.94
C VAL A 34 2.89 16.59 -3.48
N SER A 35 1.59 16.78 -3.66
CA SER A 35 0.84 17.96 -3.19
C SER A 35 0.97 18.16 -1.67
N ASN A 36 0.70 17.12 -0.90
CA ASN A 36 0.80 17.16 0.56
C ASN A 36 2.25 17.29 1.04
N VAL A 37 3.19 16.57 0.43
CA VAL A 37 4.62 16.69 0.77
C VAL A 37 5.12 18.12 0.53
N THR A 38 4.79 18.74 -0.61
CA THR A 38 5.20 20.12 -0.92
C THR A 38 4.53 21.14 0.00
N GLU A 39 3.28 20.90 0.41
CA GLU A 39 2.55 21.75 1.33
C GLU A 39 3.22 21.79 2.72
N VAL A 40 3.61 20.62 3.25
CA VAL A 40 4.21 20.53 4.59
C VAL A 40 5.71 20.87 4.61
N THR A 41 6.40 20.81 3.48
CA THR A 41 7.85 21.10 3.39
C THR A 41 8.15 22.49 2.85
N GLY A 42 7.32 23.05 1.99
CA GLY A 42 7.43 24.39 1.40
C GLY A 42 8.67 24.61 0.53
N SER A 43 9.54 23.60 0.33
CA SER A 43 10.75 23.71 -0.50
C SER A 43 11.01 22.47 -1.32
N THR A 44 11.67 22.62 -2.47
CA THR A 44 12.03 21.50 -3.37
C THR A 44 13.07 20.58 -2.72
N SER A 45 14.06 21.16 -2.04
CA SER A 45 15.13 20.42 -1.37
C SER A 45 14.60 19.52 -0.25
N MET A 46 13.72 20.06 0.61
CA MET A 46 13.10 19.29 1.71
C MET A 46 12.12 18.24 1.18
N ALA A 47 11.32 18.58 0.16
CA ALA A 47 10.41 17.64 -0.48
C ALA A 47 11.18 16.43 -1.07
N MET A 48 12.26 16.67 -1.81
CA MET A 48 13.08 15.59 -2.36
C MET A 48 13.80 14.78 -1.29
N LEU A 49 14.28 15.41 -0.21
CA LEU A 49 14.84 14.71 0.95
C LEU A 49 13.82 13.75 1.56
N VAL A 50 12.59 14.19 1.75
CA VAL A 50 11.50 13.39 2.32
C VAL A 50 11.18 12.18 1.43
N TRP A 51 11.11 12.36 0.11
CA TRP A 51 10.92 11.24 -0.83
C TRP A 51 12.09 10.26 -0.80
N PHE A 52 13.33 10.76 -0.72
CA PHE A 52 14.52 9.92 -0.61
C PHE A 52 14.54 9.12 0.70
N LEU A 53 14.35 9.78 1.83
CA LEU A 53 14.36 9.13 3.14
C LEU A 53 13.20 8.14 3.29
N GLY A 54 11.99 8.49 2.81
CA GLY A 54 10.85 7.59 2.78
C GLY A 54 11.11 6.33 1.97
N GLY A 55 11.75 6.47 0.80
CA GLY A 55 12.20 5.34 -0.01
C GLY A 55 13.27 4.48 0.69
N LEU A 56 14.26 5.09 1.32
CA LEU A 56 15.30 4.39 2.06
C LEU A 56 14.73 3.61 3.26
N MET A 57 13.83 4.24 4.02
CA MET A 57 13.11 3.58 5.12
C MET A 57 12.32 2.36 4.60
N THR A 58 11.65 2.52 3.47
CA THR A 58 10.86 1.45 2.85
C THR A 58 11.75 0.32 2.31
N ILE A 59 12.93 0.63 1.76
CA ILE A 59 13.92 -0.40 1.36
C ILE A 59 14.34 -1.20 2.59
N CYS A 60 14.70 -0.54 3.69
CA CYS A 60 15.08 -1.23 4.93
C CYS A 60 13.94 -2.11 5.46
N ALA A 61 12.71 -1.58 5.46
CA ALA A 61 11.51 -2.30 5.85
C ALA A 61 11.24 -3.52 4.95
N GLY A 62 11.32 -3.33 3.64
CA GLY A 62 11.08 -4.38 2.66
C GLY A 62 12.10 -5.50 2.69
N LEU A 63 13.39 -5.17 2.77
CA LEU A 63 14.45 -6.17 2.92
C LEU A 63 14.29 -6.97 4.22
N THR A 64 13.85 -6.30 5.30
CA THR A 64 13.55 -6.96 6.57
C THR A 64 12.35 -7.89 6.46
N GLY A 65 11.25 -7.41 5.87
CA GLY A 65 10.05 -8.22 5.64
C GLY A 65 10.26 -9.38 4.65
N ALA A 66 11.16 -9.21 3.69
CA ALA A 66 11.53 -10.24 2.73
C ALA A 66 12.16 -11.48 3.39
N GLU A 67 12.89 -11.31 4.50
CA GLU A 67 13.41 -12.45 5.29
C GLU A 67 12.27 -13.26 5.90
N LEU A 68 11.28 -12.60 6.50
CA LEU A 68 10.09 -13.29 7.05
C LEU A 68 9.30 -13.98 5.93
N ALA A 69 9.12 -13.31 4.80
CA ALA A 69 8.42 -13.87 3.65
C ALA A 69 9.10 -15.14 3.09
N ALA A 70 10.43 -15.17 3.11
CA ALA A 70 11.21 -16.34 2.70
C ALA A 70 11.17 -17.48 3.73
N ALA A 71 11.21 -17.14 5.03
CA ALA A 71 11.22 -18.10 6.13
C ALA A 71 9.83 -18.71 6.37
N ILE A 72 8.76 -17.92 6.24
CA ILE A 72 7.36 -18.30 6.54
C ILE A 72 6.49 -18.04 5.29
N PRO A 73 6.64 -18.85 4.22
CA PRO A 73 5.96 -18.60 2.93
C PRO A 73 4.52 -19.15 2.94
N GLU A 74 3.71 -18.70 3.89
CA GLU A 74 2.32 -19.10 4.07
C GLU A 74 1.34 -18.01 3.62
N THR A 75 0.18 -18.44 3.08
CA THR A 75 -0.92 -17.50 2.76
C THR A 75 -1.39 -16.79 4.02
N GLY A 76 -1.48 -15.46 3.96
CA GLY A 76 -1.76 -14.60 5.11
C GLY A 76 -0.59 -13.66 5.45
N GLY A 77 0.60 -13.90 4.86
CA GLY A 77 1.75 -12.97 4.91
C GLY A 77 2.01 -12.40 6.30
N LEU A 78 1.90 -11.07 6.46
CA LEU A 78 2.15 -10.37 7.72
C LEU A 78 1.40 -10.99 8.91
N THR A 79 0.14 -11.41 8.73
CA THR A 79 -0.64 -12.09 9.78
C THR A 79 0.08 -13.35 10.26
N LYS A 80 0.61 -14.14 9.32
CA LYS A 80 1.33 -15.38 9.65
C LYS A 80 2.69 -15.13 10.31
N TYR A 81 3.40 -14.07 9.89
CA TYR A 81 4.67 -13.69 10.53
C TYR A 81 4.47 -13.31 12.00
N ILE A 82 3.42 -12.52 12.27
CA ILE A 82 3.05 -12.12 13.64
C ILE A 82 2.58 -13.32 14.46
N GLU A 83 1.72 -14.15 13.88
CA GLU A 83 1.22 -15.37 14.54
C GLU A 83 2.34 -16.31 14.94
N TYR A 84 3.25 -16.61 14.03
CA TYR A 84 4.37 -17.51 14.26
C TYR A 84 5.29 -17.01 15.37
N THR A 85 5.52 -15.69 15.42
CA THR A 85 6.48 -15.10 16.37
C THR A 85 5.89 -14.83 17.75
N TYR A 86 4.64 -14.33 17.81
CA TYR A 86 4.02 -13.79 19.03
C TYR A 86 2.80 -14.61 19.48
N GLY A 87 2.41 -15.60 18.70
CA GLY A 87 1.28 -16.47 19.00
C GLY A 87 -0.06 -15.96 18.46
N ASP A 88 -1.07 -16.78 18.70
CA ASP A 88 -2.40 -16.71 18.10
C ASP A 88 -3.12 -15.38 18.28
N PHE A 89 -3.03 -14.79 19.47
CA PHE A 89 -3.73 -13.54 19.79
C PHE A 89 -3.25 -12.38 18.91
N TRP A 90 -1.95 -12.20 18.81
CA TRP A 90 -1.36 -11.13 18.01
C TRP A 90 -1.52 -11.37 16.51
N GLY A 91 -1.41 -12.64 16.07
CA GLY A 91 -1.75 -13.03 14.71
C GLY A 91 -3.20 -12.71 14.37
N PHE A 92 -4.13 -13.01 15.27
CA PHE A 92 -5.54 -12.64 15.09
C PHE A 92 -5.75 -11.14 14.97
N LEU A 93 -5.17 -10.32 15.88
CA LEU A 93 -5.30 -8.87 15.83
C LEU A 93 -4.71 -8.28 14.55
N SER A 94 -3.56 -8.79 14.09
CA SER A 94 -2.97 -8.38 12.82
C SER A 94 -3.88 -8.71 11.63
N GLY A 95 -4.45 -9.90 11.59
CA GLY A 95 -5.40 -10.31 10.55
C GLY A 95 -6.69 -9.50 10.59
N TRP A 96 -7.22 -9.27 11.79
CA TRP A 96 -8.40 -8.43 12.02
C TRP A 96 -8.18 -7.01 11.52
N ALA A 97 -7.10 -6.36 11.94
CA ALA A 97 -6.76 -5.00 11.52
C ALA A 97 -6.59 -4.90 9.99
N GLN A 98 -5.94 -5.88 9.37
CA GLN A 98 -5.81 -5.91 7.91
C GLN A 98 -7.16 -6.12 7.22
N ALA A 99 -7.96 -7.09 7.66
CA ALA A 99 -9.22 -7.47 7.00
C ALA A 99 -10.29 -6.37 7.10
N PHE A 100 -10.37 -5.68 8.26
CA PHE A 100 -11.49 -4.78 8.58
C PHE A 100 -11.12 -3.30 8.65
N ILE A 101 -9.81 -2.96 8.64
CA ILE A 101 -9.36 -1.56 8.60
C ILE A 101 -8.51 -1.32 7.34
N TYR A 102 -7.36 -1.97 7.25
CA TYR A 102 -6.33 -1.61 6.28
C TYR A 102 -6.77 -1.81 4.82
N PHE A 103 -7.24 -3.00 4.45
CA PHE A 103 -7.65 -3.26 3.06
C PHE A 103 -8.91 -2.49 2.66
N PRO A 104 -9.98 -2.43 3.48
CA PRO A 104 -11.13 -1.59 3.18
C PRO A 104 -10.78 -0.11 3.03
N ALA A 105 -9.91 0.42 3.92
CA ALA A 105 -9.49 1.82 3.87
C ALA A 105 -8.70 2.15 2.59
N ASN A 106 -7.80 1.26 2.15
CA ASN A 106 -7.10 1.42 0.87
C ASN A 106 -8.07 1.38 -0.32
N ILE A 107 -9.01 0.43 -0.34
CA ILE A 107 -10.05 0.37 -1.38
C ILE A 107 -10.87 1.66 -1.39
N ALA A 108 -11.29 2.15 -0.22
CA ALA A 108 -12.07 3.39 -0.10
C ALA A 108 -11.29 4.61 -0.59
N ALA A 109 -10.06 4.80 -0.13
CA ALA A 109 -9.20 5.91 -0.52
C ALA A 109 -8.95 5.94 -2.04
N LEU A 110 -8.61 4.78 -2.62
CA LEU A 110 -8.36 4.64 -4.07
C LEU A 110 -9.64 4.85 -4.87
N ALA A 111 -10.78 4.36 -4.41
CA ALA A 111 -12.07 4.55 -5.07
C ALA A 111 -12.52 6.02 -5.08
N ILE A 112 -12.31 6.76 -3.97
CA ILE A 112 -12.55 8.22 -3.90
C ILE A 112 -11.69 8.94 -4.93
N VAL A 113 -10.39 8.63 -4.99
CA VAL A 113 -9.46 9.22 -5.97
C VAL A 113 -9.90 8.90 -7.40
N PHE A 114 -10.28 7.65 -7.68
CA PHE A 114 -10.79 7.24 -9.00
C PHE A 114 -12.02 8.04 -9.39
N GLY A 115 -13.00 8.16 -8.48
CA GLY A 115 -14.21 8.96 -8.70
C GLY A 115 -13.89 10.44 -8.96
N THR A 116 -13.01 11.04 -8.15
CA THR A 116 -12.59 12.45 -8.28
C THR A 116 -11.92 12.70 -9.62
N GLN A 117 -10.98 11.84 -10.04
CA GLN A 117 -10.31 12.01 -11.33
C GLN A 117 -11.22 11.77 -12.52
N LEU A 118 -12.19 10.85 -12.40
CA LEU A 118 -13.15 10.60 -13.47
C LEU A 118 -14.11 11.79 -13.67
N ILE A 119 -14.63 12.37 -12.59
CA ILE A 119 -15.49 13.55 -12.70
C ILE A 119 -14.72 14.75 -13.27
N ASN A 120 -13.45 14.93 -12.89
CA ASN A 120 -12.61 16.00 -13.44
C ASN A 120 -12.37 15.81 -14.95
N LEU A 121 -12.11 14.57 -15.39
CA LEU A 121 -11.88 14.26 -16.81
C LEU A 121 -13.10 14.54 -17.70
N PHE A 122 -14.30 14.21 -17.20
CA PHE A 122 -15.55 14.34 -17.96
C PHE A 122 -16.38 15.57 -17.56
N HIS A 123 -15.86 16.45 -16.67
CA HIS A 123 -16.56 17.63 -16.15
C HIS A 123 -17.93 17.31 -15.54
N LEU A 124 -18.01 16.21 -14.78
CA LEU A 124 -19.25 15.78 -14.13
C LEU A 124 -19.45 16.51 -12.79
N SER A 125 -20.69 16.50 -12.29
CA SER A 125 -21.00 17.03 -10.96
C SER A 125 -20.29 16.23 -9.85
N PRO A 126 -19.80 16.89 -8.76
CA PRO A 126 -19.22 16.24 -7.60
C PRO A 126 -20.10 15.16 -6.95
N ALA A 127 -21.43 15.23 -7.14
CA ALA A 127 -22.37 14.22 -6.66
C ALA A 127 -22.09 12.81 -7.21
N TRP A 128 -21.39 12.70 -8.35
CA TRP A 128 -21.02 11.43 -8.96
C TRP A 128 -19.79 10.77 -8.35
N ILE A 129 -19.03 11.43 -7.47
CA ILE A 129 -17.82 10.83 -6.85
C ILE A 129 -18.18 9.52 -6.14
N ILE A 130 -19.17 9.55 -5.25
CA ILE A 130 -19.58 8.39 -4.43
C ILE A 130 -20.11 7.23 -5.29
N PRO A 131 -21.06 7.43 -6.22
CA PRO A 131 -21.51 6.36 -7.12
C PRO A 131 -20.39 5.74 -7.94
N ILE A 132 -19.49 6.56 -8.50
CA ILE A 132 -18.35 6.08 -9.30
C ILE A 132 -17.36 5.30 -8.41
N ALA A 133 -17.05 5.80 -7.21
CA ALA A 133 -16.18 5.12 -6.25
C ALA A 133 -16.73 3.75 -5.88
N PHE A 134 -18.01 3.67 -5.54
CA PHE A 134 -18.70 2.41 -5.24
C PHE A 134 -18.65 1.42 -6.42
N LEU A 135 -19.03 1.87 -7.62
CA LEU A 135 -19.02 1.03 -8.81
C LEU A 135 -17.61 0.53 -9.17
N SER A 136 -16.59 1.36 -8.99
CA SER A 136 -15.19 0.96 -9.22
C SER A 136 -14.78 -0.15 -8.25
N ALA A 137 -15.08 -0.03 -6.95
CA ALA A 137 -14.77 -1.03 -5.95
C ALA A 137 -15.50 -2.36 -6.21
N VAL A 138 -16.79 -2.31 -6.57
CA VAL A 138 -17.58 -3.51 -6.92
C VAL A 138 -17.03 -4.18 -8.17
N SER A 139 -16.68 -3.41 -9.21
CA SER A 139 -16.14 -3.96 -10.46
C SER A 139 -14.81 -4.70 -10.24
N ILE A 140 -13.92 -4.14 -9.42
CA ILE A 140 -12.63 -4.80 -9.06
C ILE A 140 -12.88 -6.10 -8.29
N LEU A 141 -13.83 -6.12 -7.36
CA LEU A 141 -14.20 -7.34 -6.66
C LEU A 141 -14.71 -8.39 -7.66
N ALA A 142 -15.58 -8.02 -8.61
CA ALA A 142 -16.09 -8.92 -9.63
C ALA A 142 -14.94 -9.53 -10.47
N PHE A 143 -13.97 -8.73 -10.93
CA PHE A 143 -12.80 -9.25 -11.64
C PHE A 143 -11.98 -10.21 -10.79
N ASN A 144 -11.77 -9.93 -9.52
CA ASN A 144 -11.04 -10.83 -8.62
C ASN A 144 -11.80 -12.13 -8.32
N CYS A 145 -13.13 -12.09 -8.32
CA CYS A 145 -13.97 -13.29 -8.21
C CYS A 145 -13.87 -14.21 -9.44
N MET A 146 -13.38 -13.72 -10.59
CA MET A 146 -13.06 -14.55 -11.75
C MET A 146 -11.78 -15.37 -11.60
N GLY A 147 -11.06 -15.20 -10.50
CA GLY A 147 -9.89 -16.00 -10.08
C GLY A 147 -8.56 -15.24 -10.12
N SER A 148 -7.57 -15.80 -9.40
CA SER A 148 -6.25 -15.18 -9.23
C SER A 148 -5.49 -14.94 -10.53
N LYS A 149 -5.70 -15.78 -11.55
CA LYS A 149 -5.09 -15.59 -12.88
C LYS A 149 -5.59 -14.29 -13.54
N VAL A 150 -6.89 -14.04 -13.48
CA VAL A 150 -7.50 -12.82 -14.06
C VAL A 150 -7.02 -11.59 -13.30
N GLY A 151 -7.09 -11.61 -11.95
CA GLY A 151 -6.56 -10.53 -11.13
C GLY A 151 -5.06 -10.26 -11.35
N GLY A 152 -4.25 -11.31 -11.50
CA GLY A 152 -2.82 -11.20 -11.78
C GLY A 152 -2.50 -10.65 -13.18
N ILE A 153 -3.28 -11.02 -14.20
CA ILE A 153 -3.14 -10.45 -15.55
C ILE A 153 -3.52 -8.96 -15.52
N LEU A 154 -4.66 -8.62 -14.91
CA LEU A 154 -5.08 -7.23 -14.74
C LEU A 154 -4.00 -6.41 -14.03
N GLN A 155 -3.40 -6.95 -12.98
CA GLN A 155 -2.31 -6.31 -12.23
C GLN A 155 -1.08 -6.06 -13.10
N SER A 156 -0.67 -7.04 -13.91
CA SER A 156 0.50 -6.92 -14.78
C SER A 156 0.26 -5.93 -15.93
N VAL A 157 -0.92 -5.98 -16.54
CA VAL A 157 -1.29 -5.07 -17.64
C VAL A 157 -1.38 -3.62 -17.13
N THR A 158 -2.06 -3.41 -16.01
CA THR A 158 -2.18 -2.05 -15.43
C THR A 158 -0.84 -1.52 -14.94
N LEU A 159 0.10 -2.37 -14.46
CA LEU A 159 1.45 -1.94 -14.13
C LEU A 159 2.19 -1.41 -15.36
N VAL A 160 2.18 -2.13 -16.47
CA VAL A 160 2.86 -1.68 -17.69
C VAL A 160 2.26 -0.35 -18.18
N ILE A 161 0.92 -0.28 -18.25
CA ILE A 161 0.23 0.93 -18.73
C ILE A 161 0.50 2.14 -17.82
N LYS A 162 0.50 1.97 -16.48
CA LYS A 162 0.73 3.10 -15.54
C LYS A 162 2.16 3.65 -15.59
N LEU A 163 3.14 2.84 -15.99
CA LEU A 163 4.53 3.30 -16.13
C LEU A 163 4.72 4.19 -17.36
N ILE A 164 3.86 4.11 -18.37
CA ILE A 164 3.96 4.94 -19.59
C ILE A 164 3.80 6.43 -19.26
N PRO A 165 2.70 6.93 -18.66
CA PRO A 165 2.56 8.34 -18.32
C PRO A 165 3.64 8.82 -17.34
N ILE A 166 4.07 7.97 -16.41
CA ILE A 166 5.19 8.27 -15.51
C ILE A 166 6.47 8.52 -16.30
N ALA A 167 6.83 7.59 -17.19
CA ALA A 167 8.03 7.72 -18.02
C ALA A 167 7.98 8.97 -18.93
N VAL A 168 6.82 9.26 -19.52
CA VAL A 168 6.61 10.45 -20.35
C VAL A 168 6.80 11.72 -19.53
N ILE A 169 6.19 11.84 -18.35
CA ILE A 169 6.36 13.01 -17.47
C ILE A 169 7.82 13.16 -17.05
N VAL A 170 8.48 12.06 -16.67
CA VAL A 170 9.89 12.08 -16.26
C VAL A 170 10.76 12.61 -17.40
N VAL A 171 10.68 11.99 -18.58
CA VAL A 171 11.52 12.39 -19.73
C VAL A 171 11.31 13.84 -20.09
N PHE A 172 10.08 14.28 -20.33
CA PHE A 172 9.79 15.64 -20.79
C PHE A 172 9.92 16.68 -19.69
N GLY A 173 9.61 16.35 -18.43
CA GLY A 173 9.80 17.26 -17.30
C GLY A 173 11.28 17.59 -17.07
N TRP A 174 12.19 16.63 -17.29
CA TRP A 174 13.63 16.85 -17.17
C TRP A 174 14.21 17.70 -18.32
N PHE A 175 13.65 17.58 -19.53
CA PHE A 175 14.11 18.38 -20.69
C PHE A 175 13.50 19.79 -20.76
N ASN A 176 12.38 20.03 -20.04
CA ASN A 176 11.63 21.29 -20.13
C ASN A 176 11.74 22.14 -18.85
N SER A 177 12.78 21.94 -18.06
CA SER A 177 12.99 22.51 -16.71
C SER A 177 13.40 23.98 -16.66
N SER A 178 13.18 24.78 -17.72
CA SER A 178 13.85 26.08 -17.93
C SER A 178 13.36 27.27 -17.07
N ASN A 179 12.30 27.13 -16.25
CA ASN A 179 11.67 28.29 -15.60
C ASN A 179 11.31 28.11 -14.11
N VAL A 180 11.84 27.11 -13.43
CA VAL A 180 11.51 26.85 -12.02
C VAL A 180 12.78 26.73 -11.19
N ASP A 181 12.82 27.39 -10.03
CA ASP A 181 13.92 27.29 -9.06
C ASP A 181 13.90 25.90 -8.39
N PHE A 182 14.47 24.92 -9.07
CA PHE A 182 14.69 23.60 -8.51
C PHE A 182 16.08 23.54 -7.89
N SER A 183 16.15 23.38 -6.58
CA SER A 183 17.38 23.20 -5.84
C SER A 183 17.30 22.00 -4.90
N LEU A 184 18.37 21.21 -4.86
CA LEU A 184 18.52 20.13 -3.88
C LEU A 184 19.28 20.58 -2.63
N PHE A 185 20.04 21.67 -2.72
CA PHE A 185 20.86 22.20 -1.63
C PHE A 185 20.85 23.73 -1.66
N PRO A 186 20.93 24.41 -0.48
CA PRO A 186 20.85 23.81 0.86
C PRO A 186 19.48 23.22 1.16
N ILE A 187 19.42 22.26 2.14
CA ILE A 187 18.14 21.71 2.56
C ILE A 187 17.48 22.72 3.49
N GLU A 188 16.42 23.34 3.01
CA GLU A 188 15.69 24.39 3.71
C GLU A 188 14.22 23.98 3.93
N ASN A 189 13.70 24.31 5.12
CA ASN A 189 12.26 24.24 5.35
C ASN A 189 11.61 25.54 4.86
N GLY A 190 10.76 25.42 3.84
CA GLY A 190 10.07 26.57 3.25
C GLY A 190 8.79 26.98 3.99
N THR A 191 8.44 26.27 5.09
CA THR A 191 7.28 26.60 5.92
C THR A 191 7.69 27.26 7.24
N HIS A 192 6.73 27.86 7.95
CA HIS A 192 6.95 28.40 9.29
C HIS A 192 7.05 27.32 10.38
N SER A 193 6.84 26.04 10.06
CA SER A 193 6.98 24.93 10.99
C SER A 193 8.48 24.64 11.26
N GLY A 194 8.77 23.99 12.41
CA GLY A 194 10.14 23.55 12.69
C GLY A 194 10.61 22.48 11.68
N PHE A 195 11.91 22.44 11.40
CA PHE A 195 12.53 21.49 10.45
C PHE A 195 12.08 20.04 10.69
N PHE A 196 12.14 19.56 11.93
CA PHE A 196 11.76 18.18 12.28
C PHE A 196 10.26 17.95 12.15
N THR A 197 9.42 18.96 12.34
CA THR A 197 7.98 18.87 12.14
C THR A 197 7.65 18.69 10.65
N ALA A 198 8.26 19.52 9.79
CA ALA A 198 8.11 19.41 8.34
C ALA A 198 8.62 18.06 7.81
N LEU A 199 9.80 17.62 8.30
CA LEU A 199 10.37 16.31 7.97
C LEU A 199 9.44 15.18 8.38
N GLY A 200 8.93 15.19 9.61
CA GLY A 200 8.06 14.15 10.13
C GLY A 200 6.73 14.05 9.40
N SER A 201 6.09 15.20 9.15
CA SER A 201 4.81 15.26 8.41
C SER A 201 4.99 14.83 6.95
N GLY A 202 6.10 15.25 6.32
CA GLY A 202 6.43 14.81 4.97
C GLY A 202 6.72 13.31 4.89
N LEU A 203 7.47 12.75 5.82
CA LEU A 203 7.71 11.30 5.90
C LEU A 203 6.41 10.52 6.10
N LEU A 204 5.49 10.99 6.94
CA LEU A 204 4.18 10.36 7.11
C LEU A 204 3.40 10.31 5.78
N ALA A 205 3.42 11.40 5.01
CA ALA A 205 2.78 11.45 3.70
C ALA A 205 3.41 10.45 2.70
N THR A 206 4.75 10.33 2.69
CA THR A 206 5.45 9.37 1.81
C THR A 206 5.23 7.92 2.24
N MET A 207 5.01 7.63 3.52
CA MET A 207 4.73 6.26 3.99
C MET A 207 3.47 5.67 3.36
N PHE A 208 2.45 6.50 3.11
CA PHE A 208 1.28 6.05 2.34
C PHE A 208 1.65 5.75 0.87
N ALA A 209 2.47 6.62 0.25
CA ALA A 209 2.87 6.43 -1.14
C ALA A 209 3.73 5.17 -1.35
N TYR A 210 4.58 4.83 -0.38
CA TYR A 210 5.46 3.66 -0.42
C TYR A 210 4.84 2.39 0.20
N ASP A 211 3.60 2.43 0.67
CA ASP A 211 2.96 1.29 1.33
C ASP A 211 2.45 0.23 0.33
N GLY A 212 2.27 -1.01 0.81
CA GLY A 212 1.68 -2.12 0.03
C GLY A 212 2.62 -3.28 -0.31
N TRP A 213 3.91 -3.12 -0.18
CA TRP A 213 4.93 -4.08 -0.65
C TRP A 213 4.91 -5.44 0.07
N ILE A 214 4.55 -5.51 1.36
CA ILE A 214 4.58 -6.74 2.14
C ILE A 214 3.40 -7.68 1.81
N HIS A 215 2.33 -7.13 1.25
CA HIS A 215 1.08 -7.86 1.06
C HIS A 215 1.14 -8.91 -0.05
N VAL A 216 2.19 -8.92 -0.87
CA VAL A 216 2.47 -10.05 -1.77
C VAL A 216 2.60 -11.38 -1.01
N GLY A 217 2.99 -11.35 0.27
CA GLY A 217 3.00 -12.51 1.15
C GLY A 217 1.62 -13.14 1.37
N ASN A 218 0.54 -12.36 1.23
CA ASN A 218 -0.83 -12.86 1.40
C ASN A 218 -1.25 -13.87 0.31
N ILE A 219 -0.57 -13.85 -0.84
CA ILE A 219 -0.79 -14.79 -1.95
C ILE A 219 0.28 -15.87 -2.05
N ALA A 220 1.08 -16.07 -0.99
CA ALA A 220 2.18 -17.02 -0.99
C ALA A 220 1.77 -18.43 -1.44
N GLY A 221 0.59 -18.90 -1.02
CA GLY A 221 0.03 -20.20 -1.42
C GLY A 221 -0.32 -20.33 -2.89
N GLU A 222 -0.43 -19.22 -3.64
CA GLU A 222 -0.72 -19.19 -5.07
C GLU A 222 0.54 -19.02 -5.95
N LEU A 223 1.70 -18.76 -5.33
CA LEU A 223 2.97 -18.64 -6.03
C LEU A 223 3.56 -20.00 -6.39
N LYS A 224 4.21 -20.08 -7.55
CA LYS A 224 4.90 -21.30 -8.01
C LYS A 224 6.11 -21.62 -7.13
N ASN A 225 6.92 -20.61 -6.78
CA ASN A 225 8.14 -20.74 -5.96
C ASN A 225 8.19 -19.65 -4.89
N PRO A 226 7.32 -19.70 -3.84
CA PRO A 226 7.16 -18.60 -2.89
C PRO A 226 8.47 -18.23 -2.16
N ARG A 227 9.28 -19.20 -1.77
CA ARG A 227 10.55 -18.96 -1.04
C ARG A 227 11.58 -18.15 -1.81
N LYS A 228 11.54 -18.18 -3.17
CA LYS A 228 12.43 -17.41 -4.05
C LYS A 228 11.75 -16.17 -4.60
N ASP A 229 10.48 -16.31 -4.98
CA ASP A 229 9.75 -15.27 -5.70
C ASP A 229 9.35 -14.10 -4.77
N LEU A 230 8.98 -14.38 -3.49
CA LEU A 230 8.59 -13.34 -2.54
C LEU A 230 9.73 -12.37 -2.23
N PRO A 231 10.91 -12.82 -1.71
CA PRO A 231 11.97 -11.90 -1.38
C PRO A 231 12.50 -11.13 -2.59
N GLY A 232 12.60 -11.80 -3.75
CA GLY A 232 13.02 -11.16 -4.98
C GLY A 232 12.05 -10.09 -5.45
N ALA A 233 10.74 -10.37 -5.44
CA ALA A 233 9.71 -9.41 -5.83
C ALA A 233 9.67 -8.20 -4.89
N ILE A 234 9.81 -8.40 -3.58
CA ILE A 234 9.86 -7.31 -2.59
C ILE A 234 11.12 -6.46 -2.79
N ALA A 235 12.31 -7.06 -2.79
CA ALA A 235 13.57 -6.33 -2.86
C ALA A 235 13.72 -5.53 -4.17
N ILE A 236 13.49 -6.19 -5.32
CA ILE A 236 13.59 -5.54 -6.63
C ILE A 236 12.46 -4.53 -6.81
N GLY A 237 11.25 -4.89 -6.40
CA GLY A 237 10.08 -4.03 -6.53
C GLY A 237 10.25 -2.70 -5.81
N ILE A 238 10.68 -2.71 -4.55
CA ILE A 238 10.85 -1.46 -3.76
C ILE A 238 12.00 -0.61 -4.33
N GLY A 239 13.11 -1.23 -4.75
CA GLY A 239 14.20 -0.49 -5.39
C GLY A 239 13.74 0.25 -6.66
N CYS A 240 12.98 -0.42 -7.53
CA CYS A 240 12.39 0.20 -8.71
C CYS A 240 11.38 1.31 -8.35
N ILE A 241 10.53 1.09 -7.33
CA ILE A 241 9.55 2.07 -6.87
C ILE A 241 10.24 3.34 -6.38
N MET A 242 11.28 3.22 -5.54
CA MET A 242 12.04 4.37 -5.04
C MET A 242 12.61 5.19 -6.20
N LEU A 243 13.24 4.53 -7.18
CA LEU A 243 13.77 5.20 -8.36
C LEU A 243 12.69 5.96 -9.12
N VAL A 244 11.56 5.30 -9.41
CA VAL A 244 10.42 5.91 -10.11
C VAL A 244 9.89 7.12 -9.34
N TYR A 245 9.76 7.02 -8.02
CA TYR A 245 9.21 8.11 -7.20
C TYR A 245 10.15 9.32 -7.12
N LEU A 246 11.46 9.11 -7.02
CA LEU A 246 12.42 10.20 -7.06
C LEU A 246 12.42 10.90 -8.42
N LEU A 247 12.40 10.13 -9.51
CA LEU A 247 12.40 10.70 -10.85
C LEU A 247 11.14 11.50 -11.16
N ILE A 248 9.95 10.97 -10.84
CA ILE A 248 8.70 11.68 -11.17
C ILE A 248 8.46 12.90 -10.27
N ASN A 249 8.80 12.81 -8.97
CA ASN A 249 8.66 13.98 -8.09
C ASN A 249 9.66 15.09 -8.46
N ALA A 250 10.90 14.75 -8.84
CA ALA A 250 11.82 15.72 -9.41
C ALA A 250 11.24 16.35 -10.67
N ALA A 251 10.65 15.55 -11.58
CA ALA A 251 10.03 16.08 -12.80
C ALA A 251 8.88 17.05 -12.51
N PHE A 252 8.01 16.77 -11.52
CA PHE A 252 6.96 17.71 -11.10
C PHE A 252 7.53 19.01 -10.55
N LEU A 253 8.53 18.91 -9.66
CA LEU A 253 9.17 20.07 -9.05
C LEU A 253 10.03 20.90 -10.03
N MET A 254 10.48 20.32 -11.14
CA MET A 254 11.15 21.01 -12.24
C MET A 254 10.16 21.65 -13.23
N THR A 255 8.92 21.16 -13.29
CA THR A 255 7.91 21.60 -14.25
C THR A 255 7.04 22.72 -13.68
N LEU A 256 6.65 22.62 -12.41
CA LEU A 256 5.74 23.57 -11.74
C LEU A 256 6.41 24.22 -10.53
N PRO A 257 6.16 25.51 -10.28
CA PRO A 257 6.54 26.15 -9.02
C PRO A 257 5.90 25.43 -7.83
N ILE A 258 6.61 25.34 -6.72
CA ILE A 258 6.14 24.61 -5.54
C ILE A 258 4.80 25.13 -5.02
N SER A 259 4.55 26.43 -5.13
CA SER A 259 3.28 27.06 -4.74
C SER A 259 2.09 26.58 -5.57
N HIS A 260 2.32 26.07 -6.79
CA HIS A 260 1.28 25.52 -7.66
C HIS A 260 1.06 24.00 -7.40
N ILE A 261 2.01 23.34 -6.74
CA ILE A 261 1.91 21.92 -6.37
C ILE A 261 1.33 21.77 -4.97
N ALA A 262 1.74 22.62 -4.02
CA ALA A 262 1.33 22.55 -2.62
C ALA A 262 -0.20 22.62 -2.46
N GLY A 263 -0.80 21.59 -1.84
CA GLY A 263 -2.25 21.47 -1.66
C GLY A 263 -3.05 21.15 -2.94
N ASN A 264 -2.41 21.07 -4.10
CA ASN A 264 -3.08 20.87 -5.39
C ASN A 264 -3.12 19.38 -5.78
N LEU A 265 -4.28 18.75 -5.62
CA LEU A 265 -4.49 17.35 -6.01
C LEU A 265 -4.46 17.10 -7.53
N ASN A 266 -4.48 18.14 -8.35
CA ASN A 266 -4.40 18.06 -9.82
C ASN A 266 -2.99 18.36 -10.36
N ALA A 267 -1.98 18.52 -9.49
CA ALA A 267 -0.62 18.89 -9.88
C ALA A 267 -0.04 18.05 -11.04
N ALA A 268 -0.31 16.73 -11.05
CA ALA A 268 0.14 15.84 -12.12
C ALA A 268 -0.52 16.17 -13.48
N SER A 269 -1.82 16.48 -13.49
CA SER A 269 -2.54 16.90 -14.70
C SER A 269 -2.06 18.29 -15.16
N ASP A 270 -1.83 19.21 -14.22
CA ASP A 270 -1.39 20.58 -14.53
C ASP A 270 0.04 20.58 -15.10
N ALA A 271 0.95 19.80 -14.51
CA ALA A 271 2.29 19.59 -15.07
C ALA A 271 2.22 19.05 -16.51
N SER A 272 1.32 18.10 -16.75
CA SER A 272 1.14 17.50 -18.07
C SER A 272 0.47 18.46 -19.07
N ASN A 273 -0.46 19.31 -18.61
CA ASN A 273 -1.01 20.38 -19.42
C ASN A 273 0.06 21.36 -19.85
N LEU A 274 0.99 21.71 -18.97
CA LEU A 274 2.12 22.60 -19.28
C LEU A 274 3.08 21.94 -20.29
N LEU A 275 3.39 20.66 -20.12
CA LEU A 275 4.34 19.93 -20.98
C LEU A 275 3.78 19.58 -22.35
N PHE A 276 2.50 19.22 -22.45
CA PHE A 276 1.90 18.58 -23.64
C PHE A 276 0.60 19.27 -24.12
N GLY A 277 0.21 20.37 -23.48
CA GLY A 277 -1.08 21.01 -23.73
C GLY A 277 -2.28 20.23 -23.18
N PRO A 278 -3.53 20.71 -23.44
CA PRO A 278 -4.75 20.15 -22.84
C PRO A 278 -5.01 18.67 -23.16
N ILE A 279 -4.55 18.19 -24.31
CA ILE A 279 -4.65 16.77 -24.70
C ILE A 279 -3.74 15.93 -23.80
N GLY A 280 -2.52 16.42 -23.53
CA GLY A 280 -1.56 15.75 -22.65
C GLY A 280 -2.10 15.57 -21.22
N GLY A 281 -2.70 16.59 -20.64
CA GLY A 281 -3.33 16.52 -19.34
C GLY A 281 -4.43 15.44 -19.27
N LYS A 282 -5.30 15.35 -20.28
CA LYS A 282 -6.33 14.33 -20.36
C LYS A 282 -5.74 12.91 -20.46
N LEU A 283 -4.70 12.71 -21.28
CA LEU A 283 -4.03 11.40 -21.41
C LEU A 283 -3.37 10.97 -20.10
N VAL A 284 -2.73 11.89 -19.38
CA VAL A 284 -2.16 11.59 -18.07
C VAL A 284 -3.24 11.29 -17.04
N THR A 285 -4.34 12.02 -17.02
CA THR A 285 -5.48 11.73 -16.14
C THR A 285 -6.04 10.32 -16.40
N ILE A 286 -6.14 9.88 -17.65
CA ILE A 286 -6.51 8.49 -18.01
C ILE A 286 -5.47 7.51 -17.46
N GLY A 287 -4.18 7.82 -17.60
CA GLY A 287 -3.09 7.02 -17.02
C GLY A 287 -3.19 6.89 -15.49
N ILE A 288 -3.51 7.99 -14.81
CA ILE A 288 -3.76 8.02 -13.36
C ILE A 288 -4.96 7.13 -13.00
N LEU A 289 -6.08 7.22 -13.73
CA LEU A 289 -7.25 6.37 -13.52
C LEU A 289 -6.90 4.89 -13.63
N ILE A 290 -6.16 4.50 -14.66
CA ILE A 290 -5.69 3.11 -14.85
C ILE A 290 -4.75 2.69 -13.71
N SER A 291 -3.86 3.59 -13.28
CA SER A 291 -2.95 3.36 -12.16
C SER A 291 -3.71 3.08 -10.86
N VAL A 292 -4.65 3.95 -10.51
CA VAL A 292 -5.47 3.84 -9.29
C VAL A 292 -6.31 2.56 -9.32
N TYR A 293 -6.92 2.25 -10.47
CA TYR A 293 -7.72 1.04 -10.66
C TYR A 293 -6.88 -0.24 -10.51
N GLY A 294 -5.68 -0.26 -11.09
CA GLY A 294 -4.73 -1.37 -10.92
C GLY A 294 -4.24 -1.53 -9.49
N THR A 295 -4.02 -0.44 -8.78
CA THR A 295 -3.64 -0.47 -7.37
C THR A 295 -4.77 -1.00 -6.49
N MET A 296 -6.00 -0.56 -6.73
CA MET A 296 -7.19 -1.08 -6.05
C MET A 296 -7.36 -2.59 -6.32
N ASN A 297 -7.05 -3.05 -7.55
CA ASN A 297 -7.01 -4.48 -7.86
C ASN A 297 -6.00 -5.24 -6.99
N GLY A 298 -4.78 -4.72 -6.83
CA GLY A 298 -3.75 -5.32 -5.98
C GLY A 298 -4.20 -5.47 -4.52
N TYR A 299 -4.76 -4.40 -3.93
CA TYR A 299 -5.29 -4.44 -2.57
C TYR A 299 -6.48 -5.39 -2.43
N THR A 300 -7.42 -5.40 -3.36
CA THR A 300 -8.56 -6.33 -3.32
C THR A 300 -8.09 -7.77 -3.49
N MET A 301 -7.20 -8.03 -4.45
CA MET A 301 -6.63 -9.36 -4.71
C MET A 301 -5.94 -9.94 -3.47
N THR A 302 -5.16 -9.15 -2.75
CA THR A 302 -4.43 -9.60 -1.55
C THR A 302 -5.32 -9.60 -0.31
N GLY A 303 -6.15 -8.58 -0.16
CA GLY A 303 -6.99 -8.36 1.02
C GLY A 303 -8.04 -9.44 1.25
N MET A 304 -8.73 -9.87 0.20
CA MET A 304 -9.77 -10.90 0.31
C MET A 304 -9.27 -12.25 0.84
N ARG A 305 -7.94 -12.49 0.81
CA ARG A 305 -7.31 -13.72 1.30
C ARG A 305 -7.06 -13.72 2.80
N ILE A 306 -7.03 -12.56 3.45
CA ILE A 306 -6.84 -12.47 4.91
C ILE A 306 -8.01 -13.07 5.68
N PRO A 307 -9.27 -12.65 5.47
CA PRO A 307 -10.41 -13.28 6.14
C PRO A 307 -10.53 -14.77 5.82
N TYR A 308 -10.18 -15.19 4.60
CA TYR A 308 -10.13 -16.60 4.22
C TYR A 308 -9.11 -17.38 5.06
N ALA A 309 -7.87 -16.91 5.17
CA ALA A 309 -6.83 -17.54 5.95
C ALA A 309 -7.20 -17.59 7.46
N MET A 310 -7.82 -16.53 7.99
CA MET A 310 -8.32 -16.52 9.37
C MET A 310 -9.42 -17.56 9.59
N ALA A 311 -10.34 -17.70 8.62
CA ALA A 311 -11.43 -18.67 8.71
C ALA A 311 -10.96 -20.12 8.61
N GLN A 312 -9.94 -20.42 7.81
CA GLN A 312 -9.30 -21.74 7.73
C GLN A 312 -8.71 -22.17 9.09
N ASN A 313 -8.25 -21.21 9.89
CA ASN A 313 -7.73 -21.44 11.24
C ASN A 313 -8.82 -21.30 12.34
N ASN A 314 -10.10 -21.37 12.00
CA ASN A 314 -11.24 -21.25 12.93
C ASN A 314 -11.27 -19.91 13.73
N ARG A 315 -10.70 -18.83 13.20
CA ARG A 315 -10.55 -17.55 13.91
C ARG A 315 -11.63 -16.52 13.63
N LEU A 316 -12.57 -16.82 12.75
CA LEU A 316 -13.70 -15.93 12.45
C LEU A 316 -15.03 -16.63 12.72
N PRO A 317 -16.04 -15.89 13.22
CA PRO A 317 -17.42 -16.36 13.18
C PRO A 317 -17.82 -16.57 11.71
N PHE A 318 -18.83 -17.40 11.49
CA PHE A 318 -19.29 -17.74 10.12
C PHE A 318 -18.17 -18.33 9.22
N LYS A 319 -17.25 -19.12 9.80
CA LYS A 319 -16.10 -19.71 9.10
C LYS A 319 -16.44 -20.35 7.76
N ARG A 320 -17.62 -20.99 7.63
CA ARG A 320 -18.08 -21.61 6.38
C ARG A 320 -18.22 -20.61 5.23
N LEU A 321 -18.73 -19.40 5.52
CA LEU A 321 -18.87 -18.33 4.53
C LEU A 321 -17.51 -17.73 4.15
N PHE A 322 -16.69 -17.39 5.13
CA PHE A 322 -15.36 -16.83 4.88
C PHE A 322 -14.41 -17.83 4.21
N SER A 323 -14.61 -19.14 4.41
CA SER A 323 -13.84 -20.20 3.73
C SER A 323 -14.41 -20.59 2.38
N SER A 324 -15.56 -20.00 1.96
CA SER A 324 -16.18 -20.32 0.68
C SER A 324 -15.37 -19.73 -0.48
N LEU A 325 -15.22 -20.53 -1.54
CA LEU A 325 -14.53 -20.15 -2.75
C LEU A 325 -15.51 -20.12 -3.94
N THR A 326 -15.27 -19.23 -4.88
CA THR A 326 -15.94 -19.28 -6.19
C THR A 326 -15.55 -20.57 -6.95
N PRO A 327 -16.22 -20.93 -8.05
CA PRO A 327 -15.77 -22.02 -8.93
C PRO A 327 -14.34 -21.84 -9.43
N THR A 328 -13.88 -20.59 -9.53
CA THR A 328 -12.53 -20.18 -9.93
C THR A 328 -11.51 -20.16 -8.77
N LYS A 329 -11.92 -20.63 -7.58
CA LYS A 329 -11.11 -20.69 -6.36
C LYS A 329 -10.73 -19.32 -5.78
N ALA A 330 -11.58 -18.30 -5.92
CA ALA A 330 -11.40 -16.99 -5.30
C ALA A 330 -12.24 -16.87 -4.00
N PRO A 331 -11.69 -16.30 -2.90
CA PRO A 331 -12.39 -16.16 -1.62
C PRO A 331 -13.30 -14.93 -1.61
N TRP A 332 -14.43 -15.02 -2.29
CA TRP A 332 -15.34 -13.91 -2.62
C TRP A 332 -15.98 -13.22 -1.42
N PHE A 333 -16.32 -13.99 -0.35
CA PHE A 333 -17.09 -13.44 0.78
C PHE A 333 -16.26 -12.42 1.58
N GLY A 334 -14.97 -12.71 1.80
CA GLY A 334 -14.05 -11.78 2.44
C GLY A 334 -13.92 -10.47 1.66
N GLY A 335 -13.80 -10.55 0.32
CA GLY A 335 -13.77 -9.38 -0.56
C GLY A 335 -15.07 -8.58 -0.52
N MET A 336 -16.22 -9.24 -0.51
CA MET A 336 -17.52 -8.59 -0.38
C MET A 336 -17.62 -7.77 0.92
N ILE A 337 -17.25 -8.34 2.05
CA ILE A 337 -17.25 -7.63 3.35
C ILE A 337 -16.30 -6.42 3.30
N GLN A 338 -15.12 -6.55 2.70
CA GLN A 338 -14.19 -5.44 2.55
C GLN A 338 -14.75 -4.30 1.69
N VAL A 339 -15.45 -4.61 0.60
CA VAL A 339 -16.10 -3.59 -0.24
C VAL A 339 -17.27 -2.92 0.50
N ILE A 340 -18.04 -3.65 1.30
CA ILE A 340 -19.10 -3.06 2.15
C ILE A 340 -18.50 -2.08 3.15
N ILE A 341 -17.42 -2.46 3.86
CA ILE A 341 -16.75 -1.57 4.81
C ILE A 341 -16.14 -0.36 4.09
N ALA A 342 -15.50 -0.59 2.93
CA ALA A 342 -14.97 0.50 2.11
C ALA A 342 -16.07 1.49 1.70
N THR A 343 -17.26 0.99 1.34
CA THR A 343 -18.41 1.84 1.01
C THR A 343 -18.83 2.71 2.20
N VAL A 344 -18.87 2.16 3.41
CA VAL A 344 -19.13 2.95 4.63
C VAL A 344 -18.05 4.01 4.82
N MET A 345 -16.78 3.66 4.63
CA MET A 345 -15.66 4.62 4.74
C MET A 345 -15.74 5.72 3.67
N ILE A 346 -16.14 5.39 2.43
CA ILE A 346 -16.36 6.39 1.35
C ILE A 346 -17.46 7.39 1.75
N LEU A 347 -18.52 6.92 2.41
CA LEU A 347 -19.62 7.78 2.84
C LEU A 347 -19.27 8.68 4.04
N LEU A 348 -18.40 8.23 4.93
CA LEU A 348 -18.10 8.87 6.21
C LEU A 348 -16.79 9.63 6.22
N GLY A 349 -15.83 9.31 5.35
CA GLY A 349 -14.44 9.73 5.51
C GLY A 349 -13.91 10.64 4.40
N ALA A 350 -13.02 11.57 4.84
CA ALA A 350 -12.11 12.27 3.94
C ALA A 350 -10.88 11.39 3.65
N PHE A 351 -10.32 11.51 2.45
CA PHE A 351 -9.16 10.74 1.98
C PHE A 351 -8.00 10.73 2.98
N ASP A 352 -7.61 11.89 3.52
CA ASP A 352 -6.46 11.99 4.42
C ASP A 352 -6.72 11.32 5.79
N THR A 353 -7.93 11.44 6.35
CA THR A 353 -8.28 10.75 7.60
C THR A 353 -8.19 9.24 7.45
N ILE A 354 -8.72 8.70 6.35
CA ILE A 354 -8.68 7.28 6.05
C ILE A 354 -7.23 6.81 5.87
N THR A 355 -6.42 7.54 5.10
CA THR A 355 -5.02 7.17 4.83
C THR A 355 -4.13 7.27 6.07
N ASN A 356 -4.32 8.27 6.93
CA ASN A 356 -3.55 8.41 8.18
C ASN A 356 -3.87 7.29 9.17
N MET A 357 -5.16 6.92 9.31
CA MET A 357 -5.58 5.81 10.15
C MET A 357 -4.97 4.48 9.69
N LEU A 358 -5.06 4.16 8.40
CA LEU A 358 -4.55 2.88 7.88
C LEU A 358 -3.03 2.76 8.02
N ILE A 359 -2.28 3.86 7.80
CA ILE A 359 -0.82 3.86 7.96
C ILE A 359 -0.44 3.62 9.42
N PHE A 360 -1.06 4.31 10.35
CA PHE A 360 -0.80 4.07 11.78
C PHE A 360 -1.02 2.61 12.17
N VAL A 361 -2.15 2.03 11.78
CA VAL A 361 -2.50 0.65 12.11
C VAL A 361 -1.51 -0.33 11.51
N ILE A 362 -1.21 -0.21 10.22
CA ILE A 362 -0.35 -1.20 9.55
C ILE A 362 1.11 -1.10 10.02
N TRP A 363 1.64 0.12 10.24
CA TRP A 363 2.99 0.33 10.72
C TRP A 363 3.20 -0.20 12.15
N SER A 364 2.14 -0.24 12.98
CA SER A 364 2.19 -0.91 14.27
C SER A 364 2.55 -2.40 14.13
N PHE A 365 1.95 -3.09 13.17
CA PHE A 365 2.27 -4.49 12.88
C PHE A 365 3.57 -4.66 12.10
N TYR A 366 3.98 -3.68 11.27
CA TYR A 366 5.30 -3.70 10.64
C TYR A 366 6.41 -3.63 11.68
N CYS A 367 6.30 -2.76 12.69
CA CYS A 367 7.26 -2.72 13.81
C CYS A 367 7.36 -4.08 14.51
N MET A 368 6.23 -4.74 14.78
CA MET A 368 6.23 -6.11 15.33
C MET A 368 6.95 -7.08 14.39
N ALA A 369 6.73 -7.01 13.08
CA ALA A 369 7.40 -7.87 12.11
C ALA A 369 8.92 -7.59 12.06
N PHE A 370 9.35 -6.34 12.19
CA PHE A 370 10.79 -6.02 12.24
C PHE A 370 11.44 -6.59 13.51
N ILE A 371 10.78 -6.48 14.66
CA ILE A 371 11.22 -7.12 15.91
C ILE A 371 11.23 -8.65 15.77
N ALA A 372 10.26 -9.23 15.04
CA ALA A 372 10.20 -10.67 14.81
C ALA A 372 11.47 -11.23 14.14
N VAL A 373 12.12 -10.49 13.24
CA VAL A 373 13.39 -10.91 12.63
C VAL A 373 14.47 -11.11 13.70
N PHE A 374 14.60 -10.18 14.66
CA PHE A 374 15.55 -10.30 15.76
C PHE A 374 15.22 -11.47 16.68
N LEU A 375 13.94 -11.62 17.03
CA LEU A 375 13.47 -12.69 17.91
C LEU A 375 13.68 -14.07 17.29
N LEU A 376 13.29 -14.25 16.02
CA LEU A 376 13.40 -15.53 15.33
C LEU A 376 14.85 -15.92 15.05
N ARG A 377 15.74 -14.97 14.76
CA ARG A 377 17.18 -15.26 14.62
C ARG A 377 17.79 -15.74 15.92
N ARG A 378 17.29 -15.25 17.07
CA ARG A 378 17.77 -15.66 18.40
C ARG A 378 17.13 -16.96 18.91
N ARG A 379 15.80 -17.12 18.71
CA ARG A 379 15.04 -18.26 19.24
C ARG A 379 15.16 -19.50 18.36
N GLU A 380 15.22 -19.31 17.06
CA GLU A 380 15.22 -20.38 16.06
C GLU A 380 16.34 -20.16 15.03
N PRO A 381 17.62 -20.32 15.43
CA PRO A 381 18.75 -20.12 14.53
C PRO A 381 18.73 -21.08 13.33
N GLU A 382 18.19 -22.29 13.51
CA GLU A 382 18.08 -23.35 12.50
C GLU A 382 16.89 -23.18 11.54
N LEU A 383 16.00 -22.20 11.75
CA LEU A 383 14.88 -21.96 10.85
C LEU A 383 15.41 -21.66 9.43
N PRO A 384 14.96 -22.41 8.39
CA PRO A 384 15.42 -22.19 7.02
C PRO A 384 15.10 -20.80 6.54
N ARG A 385 16.13 -20.01 6.21
CA ARG A 385 16.03 -18.66 5.67
C ARG A 385 16.71 -18.60 4.30
N PRO A 386 15.99 -18.93 3.20
CA PRO A 386 16.56 -18.85 1.85
C PRO A 386 17.04 -17.47 1.47
N TYR A 387 16.43 -16.44 2.06
CA TYR A 387 16.89 -15.05 2.01
C TYR A 387 17.16 -14.56 3.43
N LYS A 388 18.31 -13.90 3.62
CA LYS A 388 18.70 -13.24 4.87
C LYS A 388 18.89 -11.75 4.60
N VAL A 389 18.31 -10.90 5.44
CA VAL A 389 18.48 -9.45 5.29
C VAL A 389 19.96 -9.09 5.38
N PRO A 390 20.49 -8.32 4.42
CA PRO A 390 21.88 -7.89 4.45
C PRO A 390 22.14 -6.92 5.61
N LEU A 391 23.42 -6.72 5.94
CA LEU A 391 23.87 -5.78 6.98
C LEU A 391 23.07 -5.90 8.30
N TYR A 392 22.70 -7.11 8.67
CA TYR A 392 22.10 -7.35 10.00
C TYR A 392 23.11 -7.01 11.11
N PRO A 393 22.73 -6.33 12.20
CA PRO A 393 21.37 -5.93 12.60
C PRO A 393 20.95 -4.53 12.14
N PHE A 394 21.75 -3.82 11.35
CA PHE A 394 21.53 -2.40 11.03
C PHE A 394 20.27 -2.16 10.22
N ILE A 395 20.06 -2.88 9.11
CA ILE A 395 18.88 -2.68 8.25
C ILE A 395 17.58 -2.91 9.01
N PRO A 396 17.36 -4.03 9.73
CA PRO A 396 16.18 -4.20 10.57
C PRO A 396 16.06 -3.16 11.68
N GLY A 397 17.20 -2.71 12.25
CA GLY A 397 17.22 -1.65 13.25
C GLY A 397 16.75 -0.31 12.70
N ILE A 398 17.22 0.09 11.52
CA ILE A 398 16.74 1.30 10.82
C ILE A 398 15.25 1.20 10.51
N ALA A 399 14.78 0.06 9.99
CA ALA A 399 13.38 -0.16 9.71
C ALA A 399 12.50 0.00 10.97
N LEU A 400 12.95 -0.55 12.10
CA LEU A 400 12.25 -0.43 13.38
C LEU A 400 12.23 1.01 13.91
N ILE A 401 13.37 1.71 13.90
CA ILE A 401 13.46 3.11 14.34
C ILE A 401 12.55 3.98 13.46
N ALA A 402 12.60 3.79 12.15
CA ALA A 402 11.75 4.48 11.20
C ALA A 402 10.25 4.23 11.48
N GLY A 403 9.88 2.97 11.75
CA GLY A 403 8.51 2.62 12.10
C GLY A 403 8.04 3.27 13.40
N ILE A 404 8.86 3.22 14.45
CA ILE A 404 8.57 3.90 15.73
C ILE A 404 8.39 5.40 15.52
N PHE A 405 9.27 6.02 14.72
CA PHE A 405 9.16 7.44 14.38
C PHE A 405 7.82 7.77 13.72
N VAL A 406 7.39 6.98 12.71
CA VAL A 406 6.08 7.14 12.05
C VAL A 406 4.94 7.04 13.07
N LEU A 407 4.95 6.05 13.95
CA LEU A 407 3.91 5.84 14.95
C LEU A 407 3.83 7.01 15.95
N VAL A 408 4.98 7.43 16.50
CA VAL A 408 5.04 8.54 17.46
C VAL A 408 4.61 9.84 16.79
N ASN A 409 5.11 10.12 15.59
CA ASN A 409 4.72 11.32 14.85
C ASN A 409 3.21 11.34 14.56
N THR A 410 2.63 10.21 14.15
CA THR A 410 1.18 10.13 13.90
C THR A 410 0.36 10.35 15.16
N LEU A 411 0.77 9.80 16.31
CA LEU A 411 0.11 10.03 17.59
C LEU A 411 0.12 11.50 18.01
N ILE A 412 1.19 12.23 17.70
CA ILE A 412 1.34 13.65 18.05
C ILE A 412 0.57 14.53 17.06
N THR A 413 0.68 14.28 15.76
CA THR A 413 0.14 15.16 14.71
C THR A 413 -1.28 14.80 14.29
N GLN A 414 -1.67 13.53 14.42
CA GLN A 414 -2.95 12.97 13.96
C GLN A 414 -3.58 12.04 15.02
N PRO A 415 -3.85 12.52 16.25
CA PRO A 415 -4.28 11.65 17.36
C PRO A 415 -5.63 10.97 17.10
N ILE A 416 -6.60 11.66 16.48
CA ILE A 416 -7.95 11.12 16.27
C ILE A 416 -7.92 9.89 15.35
N PRO A 417 -7.35 9.92 14.13
CA PRO A 417 -7.21 8.73 13.29
C PRO A 417 -6.46 7.59 13.99
N ALA A 418 -5.40 7.91 14.74
CA ALA A 418 -4.63 6.89 15.46
C ALA A 418 -5.47 6.17 16.53
N PHE A 419 -6.21 6.92 17.37
CA PHE A 419 -7.07 6.32 18.39
C PHE A 419 -8.25 5.53 17.80
N ILE A 420 -8.85 5.98 16.71
CA ILE A 420 -9.88 5.22 15.99
C ILE A 420 -9.30 3.89 15.51
N GLY A 421 -8.11 3.89 14.90
CA GLY A 421 -7.42 2.69 14.45
C GLY A 421 -7.14 1.70 15.58
N ILE A 422 -6.67 2.20 16.75
CA ILE A 422 -6.46 1.38 17.96
C ILE A 422 -7.79 0.79 18.43
N ALA A 423 -8.83 1.59 18.55
CA ALA A 423 -10.13 1.15 19.06
C ALA A 423 -10.73 0.04 18.18
N ILE A 424 -10.72 0.20 16.86
CA ILE A 424 -11.24 -0.83 15.92
C ILE A 424 -10.36 -2.09 15.97
N THR A 425 -9.04 -1.94 16.09
CA THR A 425 -8.14 -3.10 16.23
C THR A 425 -8.46 -3.88 17.49
N LEU A 426 -8.61 -3.21 18.64
CA LEU A 426 -8.92 -3.84 19.92
C LEU A 426 -10.36 -4.40 19.96
N ALA A 427 -11.30 -3.86 19.18
CA ALA A 427 -12.64 -4.42 19.02
C ALA A 427 -12.66 -5.84 18.45
N GLY A 428 -11.56 -6.30 17.86
CA GLY A 428 -11.37 -7.70 17.49
C GLY A 428 -11.18 -8.66 18.69
N THR A 429 -10.75 -8.14 19.86
CA THR A 429 -10.47 -8.97 21.03
C THR A 429 -11.67 -9.78 21.52
N PRO A 430 -12.89 -9.23 21.69
CA PRO A 430 -14.07 -10.02 22.05
C PRO A 430 -14.37 -11.15 21.06
N ILE A 431 -14.15 -10.91 19.77
CA ILE A 431 -14.37 -11.90 18.71
C ILE A 431 -13.34 -13.03 18.82
N TYR A 432 -12.08 -12.69 19.08
CA TYR A 432 -11.04 -13.69 19.35
C TYR A 432 -11.39 -14.57 20.56
N LEU A 433 -11.83 -13.98 21.67
CA LEU A 433 -12.20 -14.70 22.87
C LEU A 433 -13.42 -15.61 22.64
N TYR A 434 -14.39 -15.15 21.86
CA TYR A 434 -15.56 -15.94 21.47
C TYR A 434 -15.16 -17.15 20.62
N THR A 435 -14.37 -16.94 19.57
CA THR A 435 -13.96 -18.02 18.67
C THR A 435 -13.07 -19.06 19.39
N LYS A 436 -12.21 -18.62 20.31
CA LYS A 436 -11.37 -19.52 21.12
C LYS A 436 -12.17 -20.42 22.06
N LYS A 437 -13.34 -19.97 22.52
CA LYS A 437 -14.22 -20.78 23.39
C LYS A 437 -15.04 -21.82 22.61
N THR A 438 -15.23 -21.60 21.32
CA THR A 438 -16.07 -22.45 20.45
C THR A 438 -15.26 -23.43 19.60
N THR A 439 -13.93 -23.38 19.66
CA THR A 439 -12.99 -24.32 19.08
C THR A 439 -12.44 -25.27 20.13
#